data_e55bd663f8b87e7105c1a790d133d04b
#
_entry.id   e55bd663f8b87e7105c1a790d133d04b
#
_cell.length_a   1.000
_cell.length_b   1.000
_cell.length_c   1.000
_cell.angle_alpha   90.00
_cell.angle_beta   90.00
_cell.angle_gamma   90.00
#
_symmetry.space_group_name_H-M   'P 1'
#
loop_
_entity.id
_entity.type
_entity.pdbx_description
1 polymer ?
#
loop_
_entity_poly.entity_id
_entity_poly.type
_entity_poly.pdbx_seq_one_letter_code
_entity_poly.pdbx_strand_id
1 'polypeptide(L)'
;MLCDIDESSLGETKALLPAETETLALAMDLTADQAPQAVMEAAIRRFGRVDVVVNNAGYIWNGAMHRHTDEQWRAMLEIHATVPFKLLQAYADWMIPKAKSEIAASGTALVRKVVNVSSVSGTLGSATQVAYSSGKAAVLGLTKTLAKEWGRYNVQVNAVAFGHIETRLTQPYEGAPPSIDHDGHRYKVGLSTDQLTHLERTVPLGRSGQVEEAAGAILLMALPESNYITGEVLTCSGGA
;
A
#
# COMPACT_ATOMS: atom_id res chain seq x y z
N MET A 1 2.00 -13.50 5.34
CA MET A 1 1.01 -12.94 6.29
C MET A 1 0.11 -11.97 5.56
N LEU A 2 -1.19 -12.02 5.85
CA LEU A 2 -2.20 -11.10 5.35
C LEU A 2 -2.75 -10.30 6.54
N CYS A 3 -2.98 -9.00 6.37
CA CYS A 3 -3.55 -8.14 7.40
C CYS A 3 -4.57 -7.20 6.74
N ASP A 4 -5.77 -7.17 7.27
CA ASP A 4 -6.86 -6.28 6.84
C ASP A 4 -7.82 -6.09 8.02
N ILE A 5 -8.66 -5.08 7.97
CA ILE A 5 -9.72 -4.87 8.95
C ILE A 5 -10.91 -5.80 8.70
N ASP A 6 -11.11 -6.24 7.45
CA ASP A 6 -12.21 -7.09 7.00
C ASP A 6 -11.80 -8.58 7.06
N GLU A 7 -12.27 -9.28 8.09
CA GLU A 7 -12.01 -10.70 8.30
C GLU A 7 -12.56 -11.58 7.16
N SER A 8 -13.69 -11.22 6.57
CA SER A 8 -14.29 -11.97 5.45
C SER A 8 -13.39 -11.90 4.22
N SER A 9 -12.95 -10.70 3.84
CA SER A 9 -12.04 -10.48 2.71
C SER A 9 -10.68 -11.16 2.91
N LEU A 10 -10.19 -11.24 4.15
CA LEU A 10 -8.99 -12.02 4.49
C LEU A 10 -9.20 -13.51 4.24
N GLY A 11 -10.37 -14.05 4.61
CA GLY A 11 -10.75 -15.44 4.36
C GLY A 11 -10.80 -15.77 2.87
N GLU A 12 -11.43 -14.89 2.08
CA GLU A 12 -11.49 -15.01 0.62
C GLU A 12 -10.09 -14.98 -0.01
N THR A 13 -9.25 -14.01 0.39
CA THR A 13 -7.87 -13.91 -0.10
C THR A 13 -7.05 -15.14 0.26
N LYS A 14 -7.20 -15.66 1.48
CA LYS A 14 -6.52 -16.88 1.91
C LYS A 14 -6.96 -18.10 1.08
N ALA A 15 -8.21 -18.19 0.69
CA ALA A 15 -8.74 -19.29 -0.12
C ALA A 15 -8.18 -19.31 -1.56
N LEU A 16 -7.67 -18.19 -2.06
CA LEU A 16 -6.99 -18.10 -3.36
C LEU A 16 -5.55 -18.65 -3.35
N LEU A 17 -4.96 -18.81 -2.17
CA LEU A 17 -3.58 -19.30 -2.07
C LEU A 17 -3.52 -20.82 -2.17
N PRO A 18 -2.43 -21.39 -2.74
CA PRO A 18 -2.22 -22.84 -2.72
C PRO A 18 -2.30 -23.39 -1.30
N ALA A 19 -2.89 -24.58 -1.14
CA ALA A 19 -3.14 -25.17 0.18
C ALA A 19 -1.87 -25.38 1.03
N GLU A 20 -0.74 -25.60 0.37
CA GLU A 20 0.58 -25.74 0.98
C GLU A 20 1.21 -24.42 1.43
N THR A 21 0.63 -23.28 1.05
CA THR A 21 1.17 -21.97 1.42
C THR A 21 0.92 -21.70 2.91
N GLU A 22 2.01 -21.61 3.66
CA GLU A 22 1.94 -21.25 5.07
C GLU A 22 1.44 -19.82 5.24
N THR A 23 0.24 -19.65 5.78
CA THR A 23 -0.45 -18.36 5.89
C THR A 23 -0.79 -18.02 7.33
N LEU A 24 -0.69 -16.73 7.66
CA LEU A 24 -1.29 -16.10 8.83
C LEU A 24 -2.18 -14.96 8.35
N ALA A 25 -3.47 -15.03 8.63
CA ALA A 25 -4.41 -13.94 8.43
C ALA A 25 -4.67 -13.26 9.78
N LEU A 26 -4.59 -11.95 9.82
CA LEU A 26 -4.78 -11.14 11.01
C LEU A 26 -5.80 -10.04 10.71
N ALA A 27 -7.01 -10.19 11.24
CA ALA A 27 -8.03 -9.15 11.19
C ALA A 27 -7.71 -8.09 12.24
N MET A 28 -7.38 -6.86 11.79
CA MET A 28 -6.94 -5.79 12.68
C MET A 28 -7.09 -4.42 12.02
N ASP A 29 -7.55 -3.45 12.79
CA ASP A 29 -7.45 -2.04 12.43
C ASP A 29 -6.00 -1.57 12.61
N LEU A 30 -5.33 -1.27 11.50
CA LEU A 30 -3.94 -0.83 11.48
C LEU A 30 -3.75 0.59 12.04
N THR A 31 -4.81 1.36 12.22
CA THR A 31 -4.73 2.70 12.83
C THR A 31 -4.68 2.65 14.36
N ALA A 32 -4.99 1.50 14.97
CA ALA A 32 -4.85 1.32 16.41
C ALA A 32 -3.37 1.42 16.85
N ASP A 33 -3.11 2.10 17.98
CA ASP A 33 -1.75 2.42 18.42
C ASP A 33 -0.83 1.21 18.57
N GLN A 34 -1.35 0.06 19.01
CA GLN A 34 -0.59 -1.18 19.19
C GLN A 34 -0.50 -2.04 17.92
N ALA A 35 -1.24 -1.70 16.85
CA ALA A 35 -1.32 -2.54 15.66
C ALA A 35 0.03 -2.78 14.98
N PRO A 36 0.89 -1.79 14.75
CA PRO A 36 2.19 -1.99 14.11
C PRO A 36 3.06 -3.01 14.83
N GLN A 37 3.10 -2.91 16.16
CA GLN A 37 3.89 -3.84 16.99
C GLN A 37 3.28 -5.24 16.98
N ALA A 38 1.95 -5.35 17.12
CA ALA A 38 1.24 -6.63 17.09
C ALA A 38 1.40 -7.36 15.76
N VAL A 39 1.36 -6.64 14.63
CA VAL A 39 1.60 -7.19 13.29
C VAL A 39 3.01 -7.77 13.18
N MET A 40 4.03 -7.02 13.61
CA MET A 40 5.41 -7.48 13.58
C MET A 40 5.65 -8.70 14.49
N GLU A 41 5.13 -8.66 15.72
CA GLU A 41 5.24 -9.78 16.65
C GLU A 41 4.57 -11.05 16.14
N ALA A 42 3.37 -10.92 15.55
CA ALA A 42 2.65 -12.03 14.95
C ALA A 42 3.43 -12.66 13.78
N ALA A 43 3.97 -11.82 12.89
CA ALA A 43 4.79 -12.27 11.77
C ALA A 43 6.06 -13.00 12.24
N ILE A 44 6.81 -12.42 13.17
CA ILE A 44 8.04 -12.99 13.69
C ILE A 44 7.77 -14.29 14.45
N ARG A 45 6.73 -14.33 15.29
CA ARG A 45 6.35 -15.54 16.03
C ARG A 45 5.97 -16.68 15.11
N ARG A 46 5.30 -16.39 13.99
CA ARG A 46 4.81 -17.42 13.07
C ARG A 46 5.86 -17.89 12.08
N PHE A 47 6.66 -16.97 11.53
CA PHE A 47 7.58 -17.25 10.41
C PHE A 47 9.06 -17.09 10.77
N GLY A 48 9.39 -16.54 11.95
CA GLY A 48 10.76 -16.31 12.41
C GLY A 48 11.47 -15.13 11.70
N ARG A 49 10.89 -14.60 10.61
CA ARG A 49 11.51 -13.57 9.77
C ARG A 49 10.47 -12.76 9.00
N VAL A 50 10.89 -11.57 8.55
CA VAL A 50 10.13 -10.72 7.63
C VAL A 50 11.08 -10.21 6.55
N ASP A 51 10.90 -10.66 5.31
CA ASP A 51 11.79 -10.31 4.20
C ASP A 51 11.19 -9.29 3.26
N VAL A 52 9.87 -9.31 3.12
CA VAL A 52 9.13 -8.37 2.27
C VAL A 52 7.99 -7.75 3.08
N VAL A 53 7.92 -6.42 3.06
CA VAL A 53 6.80 -5.65 3.61
C VAL A 53 6.11 -4.93 2.47
N VAL A 54 4.80 -5.11 2.35
CA VAL A 54 3.96 -4.36 1.39
C VAL A 54 2.96 -3.52 2.16
N ASN A 55 3.13 -2.21 2.14
CA ASN A 55 2.18 -1.25 2.71
C ASN A 55 1.10 -0.95 1.68
N ASN A 56 0.04 -1.78 1.67
CA ASN A 56 -1.06 -1.71 0.71
C ASN A 56 -2.37 -1.19 1.32
N ALA A 57 -2.60 -1.42 2.60
CA ALA A 57 -3.85 -1.06 3.28
C ALA A 57 -4.21 0.42 3.05
N GLY A 58 -5.49 0.66 2.78
CA GLY A 58 -5.97 2.01 2.56
C GLY A 58 -7.34 2.06 1.91
N TYR A 59 -7.94 3.23 2.00
CA TYR A 59 -9.22 3.56 1.40
C TYR A 59 -9.20 5.03 0.94
N ILE A 60 -10.28 5.48 0.34
CA ILE A 60 -10.36 6.82 -0.22
C ILE A 60 -11.57 7.57 0.35
N TRP A 61 -11.34 8.83 0.76
CA TRP A 61 -12.39 9.70 1.22
C TRP A 61 -12.30 11.04 0.49
N ASN A 62 -13.05 11.16 -0.58
CA ASN A 62 -13.04 12.32 -1.46
C ASN A 62 -13.87 13.49 -0.90
N GLY A 63 -13.45 14.71 -1.20
CA GLY A 63 -14.17 15.93 -0.88
C GLY A 63 -13.53 17.14 -1.54
N ALA A 64 -14.34 18.08 -2.03
CA ALA A 64 -13.82 19.35 -2.52
C ALA A 64 -13.13 20.10 -1.38
N MET A 65 -12.01 20.78 -1.67
CA MET A 65 -11.17 21.44 -0.65
C MET A 65 -11.97 22.28 0.35
N HIS A 66 -12.88 23.11 -0.13
CA HIS A 66 -13.70 24.02 0.70
C HIS A 66 -14.78 23.30 1.55
N ARG A 67 -14.99 22.02 1.34
CA ARG A 67 -15.92 21.16 2.12
C ARG A 67 -15.20 20.01 2.80
N HIS A 68 -13.88 19.92 2.65
CA HIS A 68 -13.07 18.86 3.27
C HIS A 68 -13.02 19.08 4.79
N THR A 69 -13.37 18.07 5.57
CA THR A 69 -13.37 18.16 7.02
C THR A 69 -12.00 17.82 7.60
N ASP A 70 -11.71 18.30 8.81
CA ASP A 70 -10.53 17.89 9.57
C ASP A 70 -10.47 16.38 9.79
N GLU A 71 -11.62 15.74 9.93
CA GLU A 71 -11.75 14.31 10.09
C GLU A 71 -11.29 13.56 8.83
N GLN A 72 -11.78 13.97 7.66
CA GLN A 72 -11.32 13.41 6.37
C GLN A 72 -9.81 13.56 6.20
N TRP A 73 -9.29 14.74 6.54
CA TRP A 73 -7.86 15.02 6.48
C TRP A 73 -7.06 14.07 7.37
N ARG A 74 -7.44 13.97 8.66
CA ARG A 74 -6.73 13.11 9.61
C ARG A 74 -6.82 11.64 9.23
N ALA A 75 -8.00 11.14 8.85
CA ALA A 75 -8.20 9.76 8.45
C ALA A 75 -7.33 9.37 7.25
N MET A 76 -7.26 10.23 6.23
CA MET A 76 -6.43 9.95 5.05
C MET A 76 -4.93 10.00 5.35
N LEU A 77 -4.46 10.94 6.17
CA LEU A 77 -3.06 10.97 6.60
C LEU A 77 -2.73 9.80 7.53
N GLU A 78 -3.64 9.43 8.43
CA GLU A 78 -3.42 8.30 9.33
C GLU A 78 -3.19 7.02 8.56
N ILE A 79 -4.12 6.62 7.71
CA ILE A 79 -4.01 5.34 7.00
C ILE A 79 -2.90 5.32 5.93
N HIS A 80 -2.64 6.45 5.23
CA HIS A 80 -1.72 6.46 4.10
C HIS A 80 -0.30 6.94 4.43
N ALA A 81 -0.09 7.61 5.57
CA ALA A 81 1.21 8.11 5.97
C ALA A 81 1.64 7.58 7.35
N THR A 82 0.80 7.75 8.38
CA THR A 82 1.15 7.38 9.76
C THR A 82 1.25 5.87 9.94
N VAL A 83 0.30 5.11 9.41
CA VAL A 83 0.32 3.63 9.49
C VAL A 83 1.56 3.04 8.83
N PRO A 84 1.91 3.37 7.55
CA PRO A 84 3.17 2.91 6.96
C PRO A 84 4.40 3.32 7.77
N PHE A 85 4.44 4.55 8.29
CA PHE A 85 5.54 5.02 9.14
C PHE A 85 5.69 4.17 10.40
N LYS A 86 4.61 4.01 11.19
CA LYS A 86 4.63 3.23 12.43
C LYS A 86 4.99 1.75 12.19
N LEU A 87 4.43 1.13 11.13
CA LEU A 87 4.76 -0.25 10.78
C LEU A 87 6.23 -0.40 10.38
N LEU A 88 6.77 0.52 9.58
CA LEU A 88 8.17 0.48 9.20
C LEU A 88 9.10 0.81 10.37
N GLN A 89 8.67 1.60 11.36
CA GLN A 89 9.40 1.80 12.60
C GLN A 89 9.48 0.49 13.40
N ALA A 90 8.37 -0.21 13.62
CA ALA A 90 8.35 -1.51 14.29
C ALA A 90 9.16 -2.57 13.50
N TYR A 91 9.11 -2.52 12.16
CA TYR A 91 9.97 -3.36 11.32
C TYR A 91 11.45 -3.06 11.52
N ALA A 92 11.85 -1.78 11.61
CA ALA A 92 13.23 -1.37 11.81
C ALA A 92 13.80 -1.85 13.14
N ASP A 93 13.01 -1.84 14.21
CA ASP A 93 13.41 -2.32 15.54
C ASP A 93 13.84 -3.79 15.52
N TRP A 94 13.21 -4.61 14.72
CA TRP A 94 13.59 -6.01 14.50
C TRP A 94 14.68 -6.16 13.44
N MET A 95 14.55 -5.48 12.30
CA MET A 95 15.39 -5.67 11.11
C MET A 95 16.83 -5.19 11.33
N ILE A 96 17.01 -4.00 11.93
CA ILE A 96 18.34 -3.40 12.04
C ILE A 96 19.31 -4.23 12.88
N PRO A 97 18.95 -4.71 14.10
CA PRO A 97 19.81 -5.61 14.86
C PRO A 97 20.12 -6.91 14.11
N LYS A 98 19.11 -7.45 13.41
CA LYS A 98 19.27 -8.68 12.61
C LYS A 98 20.26 -8.49 11.47
N ALA A 99 20.10 -7.42 10.68
CA ALA A 99 21.01 -7.09 9.58
C ALA A 99 22.44 -6.83 10.06
N LYS A 100 22.63 -6.13 11.18
CA LYS A 100 23.96 -5.95 11.79
C LYS A 100 24.63 -7.26 12.17
N SER A 101 23.86 -8.19 12.74
CA SER A 101 24.38 -9.53 13.09
C SER A 101 24.77 -10.32 11.84
N GLU A 102 23.96 -10.26 10.77
CA GLU A 102 24.25 -10.91 9.48
C GLU A 102 25.53 -10.34 8.85
N ILE A 103 25.67 -9.00 8.82
CA ILE A 103 26.86 -8.32 8.31
C ILE A 103 28.11 -8.74 9.10
N ALA A 104 28.02 -8.80 10.42
CA ALA A 104 29.14 -9.22 11.26
C ALA A 104 29.55 -10.68 11.01
N ALA A 105 28.59 -11.55 10.68
CA ALA A 105 28.83 -12.98 10.46
C ALA A 105 29.32 -13.30 9.03
N SER A 106 28.85 -12.59 8.01
CA SER A 106 29.05 -12.94 6.59
C SER A 106 29.50 -11.78 5.69
N GLY A 107 29.69 -10.59 6.25
CA GLY A 107 30.08 -9.39 5.47
C GLY A 107 28.92 -8.68 4.80
N THR A 108 27.73 -9.29 4.72
CA THR A 108 26.55 -8.68 4.11
C THR A 108 25.27 -9.13 4.82
N ALA A 109 24.24 -8.29 4.82
CA ALA A 109 22.92 -8.68 5.28
C ALA A 109 22.13 -9.38 4.16
N LEU A 110 21.15 -10.18 4.56
CA LEU A 110 20.16 -10.75 3.62
C LEU A 110 19.36 -9.63 2.96
N VAL A 111 19.01 -9.85 1.70
CA VAL A 111 18.14 -8.93 0.95
C VAL A 111 16.77 -8.89 1.60
N ARG A 112 16.27 -7.66 1.81
CA ARG A 112 14.90 -7.40 2.28
C ARG A 112 14.28 -6.28 1.45
N LYS A 113 12.97 -6.28 1.36
CA LYS A 113 12.25 -5.34 0.50
C LYS A 113 11.09 -4.69 1.21
N VAL A 114 10.87 -3.43 0.91
CA VAL A 114 9.67 -2.68 1.27
C VAL A 114 9.06 -2.13 -0.01
N VAL A 115 7.77 -2.40 -0.21
CA VAL A 115 6.99 -1.84 -1.31
C VAL A 115 5.84 -1.02 -0.74
N ASN A 116 5.89 0.28 -0.93
CA ASN A 116 4.84 1.19 -0.50
C ASN A 116 3.87 1.45 -1.65
N VAL A 117 2.58 1.25 -1.40
CA VAL A 117 1.54 1.54 -2.40
C VAL A 117 1.15 3.00 -2.34
N SER A 118 1.48 3.72 -3.40
CA SER A 118 1.09 5.11 -3.65
C SER A 118 0.02 5.19 -4.75
N SER A 119 -0.14 6.34 -5.35
CA SER A 119 -1.08 6.63 -6.42
C SER A 119 -0.51 7.73 -7.33
N VAL A 120 -0.95 7.78 -8.57
CA VAL A 120 -0.74 8.97 -9.44
C VAL A 120 -1.31 10.23 -8.79
N SER A 121 -2.32 10.12 -7.95
CA SER A 121 -2.82 11.25 -7.14
C SER A 121 -1.76 11.79 -6.17
N GLY A 122 -0.84 10.94 -5.68
CA GLY A 122 0.27 11.36 -4.82
C GLY A 122 1.43 12.01 -5.60
N THR A 123 1.54 11.79 -6.90
CA THR A 123 2.59 12.36 -7.75
C THR A 123 2.14 13.58 -8.55
N LEU A 124 0.91 13.57 -9.05
CA LEU A 124 0.35 14.59 -9.95
C LEU A 124 -0.76 15.41 -9.30
N GLY A 125 -1.32 14.93 -8.19
CA GLY A 125 -2.54 15.48 -7.59
C GLY A 125 -3.80 15.00 -8.33
N SER A 126 -4.95 15.07 -7.64
CA SER A 126 -6.25 14.81 -8.24
C SER A 126 -7.31 15.72 -7.61
N ALA A 127 -8.19 16.25 -8.43
CA ALA A 127 -9.28 17.08 -7.95
C ALA A 127 -10.15 16.31 -6.93
N THR A 128 -10.60 16.99 -5.88
CA THR A 128 -11.39 16.42 -4.77
C THR A 128 -10.69 15.43 -3.86
N GLN A 129 -9.38 15.23 -4.01
CA GLN A 129 -8.60 14.23 -3.29
C GLN A 129 -7.47 14.84 -2.42
N VAL A 130 -7.64 16.06 -1.91
CA VAL A 130 -6.57 16.81 -1.24
C VAL A 130 -5.91 16.00 -0.12
N ALA A 131 -6.66 15.39 0.78
CA ALA A 131 -6.10 14.60 1.88
C ALA A 131 -5.50 13.26 1.39
N TYR A 132 -6.20 12.56 0.50
CA TYR A 132 -5.69 11.32 -0.11
C TYR A 132 -4.39 11.55 -0.87
N SER A 133 -4.35 12.55 -1.75
CA SER A 133 -3.14 12.92 -2.51
C SER A 133 -1.99 13.27 -1.57
N SER A 134 -2.27 14.02 -0.49
CA SER A 134 -1.26 14.39 0.51
C SER A 134 -0.69 13.16 1.23
N GLY A 135 -1.54 12.23 1.66
CA GLY A 135 -1.11 10.97 2.28
C GLY A 135 -0.29 10.10 1.33
N LYS A 136 -0.74 9.97 0.06
CA LYS A 136 -0.02 9.21 -0.97
C LYS A 136 1.28 9.89 -1.43
N ALA A 137 1.41 11.21 -1.32
CA ALA A 137 2.67 11.93 -1.52
C ALA A 137 3.62 11.75 -0.33
N ALA A 138 3.11 11.77 0.90
CA ALA A 138 3.92 11.56 2.11
C ALA A 138 4.67 10.21 2.09
N VAL A 139 4.01 9.14 1.65
CA VAL A 139 4.65 7.81 1.55
C VAL A 139 5.79 7.77 0.51
N LEU A 140 5.79 8.64 -0.48
CA LEU A 140 6.91 8.75 -1.44
C LEU A 140 8.15 9.36 -0.77
N GLY A 141 7.96 10.36 0.10
CA GLY A 141 9.03 10.92 0.93
C GLY A 141 9.63 9.86 1.86
N LEU A 142 8.77 9.11 2.55
CA LEU A 142 9.16 7.98 3.39
C LEU A 142 9.98 6.95 2.60
N THR A 143 9.53 6.56 1.41
CA THR A 143 10.22 5.62 0.52
C THR A 143 11.64 6.08 0.20
N LYS A 144 11.81 7.32 -0.28
CA LYS A 144 13.10 7.86 -0.68
C LYS A 144 14.08 8.02 0.49
N THR A 145 13.56 8.39 1.67
CA THR A 145 14.37 8.55 2.87
C THR A 145 14.89 7.20 3.37
N LEU A 146 13.99 6.23 3.52
CA LEU A 146 14.36 4.91 4.02
C LEU A 146 15.25 4.13 3.05
N ALA A 147 15.12 4.33 1.75
CA ALA A 147 16.05 3.78 0.76
C ALA A 147 17.50 4.20 1.04
N LYS A 148 17.72 5.46 1.42
CA LYS A 148 19.04 5.98 1.77
C LYS A 148 19.52 5.48 3.14
N GLU A 149 18.65 5.42 4.13
CA GLU A 149 18.99 4.99 5.48
C GLU A 149 19.28 3.49 5.56
N TRP A 150 18.48 2.66 4.87
CA TRP A 150 18.48 1.21 5.01
C TRP A 150 19.26 0.47 3.92
N GLY A 151 19.73 1.17 2.88
CA GLY A 151 20.56 0.57 1.82
C GLY A 151 21.80 -0.14 2.39
N ARG A 152 22.44 0.42 3.42
CA ARG A 152 23.56 -0.21 4.12
C ARG A 152 23.23 -1.52 4.85
N TYR A 153 21.94 -1.80 5.05
CA TYR A 153 21.42 -3.05 5.63
C TYR A 153 20.86 -3.99 4.55
N ASN A 154 21.14 -3.68 3.27
CA ASN A 154 20.65 -4.43 2.11
C ASN A 154 19.11 -4.51 2.04
N VAL A 155 18.43 -3.42 2.42
CA VAL A 155 16.98 -3.27 2.31
C VAL A 155 16.66 -2.31 1.16
N GLN A 156 15.95 -2.79 0.16
CA GLN A 156 15.43 -1.96 -0.92
C GLN A 156 14.03 -1.46 -0.54
N VAL A 157 13.84 -0.14 -0.62
CA VAL A 157 12.57 0.52 -0.31
C VAL A 157 12.09 1.24 -1.55
N ASN A 158 10.99 0.78 -2.14
CA ASN A 158 10.42 1.35 -3.37
C ASN A 158 8.92 1.62 -3.18
N ALA A 159 8.34 2.37 -4.10
CA ALA A 159 6.91 2.60 -4.16
C ALA A 159 6.34 2.19 -5.52
N VAL A 160 5.07 1.81 -5.54
CA VAL A 160 4.28 1.66 -6.77
C VAL A 160 3.16 2.69 -6.72
N ALA A 161 3.10 3.57 -7.72
CA ALA A 161 2.06 4.58 -7.87
C ALA A 161 1.04 4.08 -8.89
N PHE A 162 -0.15 3.72 -8.43
CA PHE A 162 -1.22 3.25 -9.29
C PHE A 162 -2.00 4.39 -9.93
N GLY A 163 -2.30 4.23 -11.20
CA GLY A 163 -3.36 4.96 -11.89
C GLY A 163 -4.73 4.33 -11.60
N HIS A 164 -5.59 4.33 -12.60
CA HIS A 164 -6.90 3.72 -12.49
C HIS A 164 -6.81 2.20 -12.66
N ILE A 165 -7.09 1.47 -11.57
CA ILE A 165 -7.17 0.01 -11.54
C ILE A 165 -8.61 -0.40 -11.29
N GLU A 166 -9.12 -1.36 -12.03
CA GLU A 166 -10.46 -1.89 -11.85
C GLU A 166 -10.53 -2.74 -10.57
N THR A 167 -11.20 -2.19 -9.56
CA THR A 167 -11.34 -2.82 -8.24
C THR A 167 -12.75 -2.58 -7.71
N ARG A 168 -13.10 -3.21 -6.61
CA ARG A 168 -14.35 -2.94 -5.89
C ARG A 168 -14.57 -1.43 -5.61
N LEU A 169 -13.48 -0.66 -5.41
CA LEU A 169 -13.54 0.78 -5.14
C LEU A 169 -13.78 1.64 -6.39
N THR A 170 -13.56 1.09 -7.58
CA THR A 170 -13.56 1.80 -8.86
C THR A 170 -14.54 1.20 -9.88
N GLN A 171 -15.35 0.22 -9.48
CA GLN A 171 -16.36 -0.40 -10.36
C GLN A 171 -17.33 0.65 -10.92
N PRO A 172 -17.71 0.52 -12.19
CA PRO A 172 -18.69 1.39 -12.78
C PRO A 172 -20.06 1.23 -12.10
N TYR A 173 -20.80 2.33 -11.98
CA TYR A 173 -22.17 2.30 -11.48
C TYR A 173 -23.09 3.17 -12.35
N GLU A 174 -24.36 2.76 -12.41
CA GLU A 174 -25.45 3.55 -12.98
C GLU A 174 -26.36 4.04 -11.84
N GLY A 175 -26.76 5.31 -11.89
CA GLY A 175 -27.63 5.91 -10.88
C GLY A 175 -26.89 6.39 -9.63
N ALA A 176 -27.29 5.93 -8.44
CA ALA A 176 -26.64 6.34 -7.19
C ALA A 176 -25.34 5.57 -6.97
N PRO A 177 -24.26 6.26 -6.54
CA PRO A 177 -22.99 5.58 -6.27
C PRO A 177 -23.13 4.56 -5.14
N PRO A 178 -22.52 3.36 -5.28
CA PRO A 178 -22.43 2.41 -4.19
C PRO A 178 -21.62 3.00 -3.02
N SER A 179 -21.81 2.46 -1.84
CA SER A 179 -21.10 2.92 -0.65
C SER A 179 -20.53 1.73 0.12
N ILE A 180 -19.40 1.99 0.77
CA ILE A 180 -18.77 1.09 1.73
C ILE A 180 -18.93 1.73 3.10
N ASP A 181 -19.41 0.98 4.09
CA ASP A 181 -19.45 1.41 5.47
C ASP A 181 -18.14 0.99 6.16
N HIS A 182 -17.45 1.95 6.76
CA HIS A 182 -16.24 1.73 7.51
C HIS A 182 -16.20 2.70 8.70
N ASP A 183 -16.00 2.17 9.90
CA ASP A 183 -15.94 2.94 11.15
C ASP A 183 -17.15 3.88 11.37
N GLY A 184 -18.35 3.39 11.04
CA GLY A 184 -19.59 4.17 11.15
C GLY A 184 -19.79 5.25 10.08
N HIS A 185 -18.88 5.37 9.14
CA HIS A 185 -18.96 6.29 8.02
C HIS A 185 -19.28 5.56 6.71
N ARG A 186 -20.07 6.22 5.87
CA ARG A 186 -20.45 5.73 4.55
C ARG A 186 -19.66 6.44 3.46
N TYR A 187 -18.74 5.69 2.84
CA TYR A 187 -17.89 6.20 1.75
C TYR A 187 -18.49 5.84 0.40
N LYS A 188 -18.72 6.86 -0.44
CA LYS A 188 -19.15 6.65 -1.82
C LYS A 188 -17.95 6.12 -2.62
N VAL A 189 -18.16 5.05 -3.35
CA VAL A 189 -17.15 4.38 -4.18
C VAL A 189 -17.69 4.18 -5.61
N GLY A 190 -16.82 3.73 -6.50
CA GLY A 190 -17.16 3.51 -7.90
C GLY A 190 -17.00 4.77 -8.76
N LEU A 191 -17.17 4.58 -10.05
CA LEU A 191 -17.13 5.62 -11.08
C LEU A 191 -18.40 5.59 -11.90
N SER A 192 -18.95 6.78 -12.22
CA SER A 192 -20.03 6.84 -13.19
C SER A 192 -19.53 6.44 -14.58
N THR A 193 -20.44 5.99 -15.45
CA THR A 193 -20.10 5.63 -16.84
C THR A 193 -19.39 6.76 -17.59
N ASP A 194 -19.79 8.02 -17.34
CA ASP A 194 -19.14 9.19 -17.95
C ASP A 194 -17.70 9.38 -17.44
N GLN A 195 -17.47 9.17 -16.14
CA GLN A 195 -16.13 9.23 -15.54
C GLN A 195 -15.24 8.12 -16.09
N LEU A 196 -15.76 6.90 -16.22
CA LEU A 196 -15.02 5.79 -16.79
C LEU A 196 -14.66 6.05 -18.25
N THR A 197 -15.62 6.49 -19.09
CA THR A 197 -15.38 6.86 -20.49
C THR A 197 -14.34 7.98 -20.63
N HIS A 198 -14.36 8.97 -19.72
CA HIS A 198 -13.35 10.02 -19.70
C HIS A 198 -11.97 9.48 -19.37
N LEU A 199 -11.86 8.63 -18.34
CA LEU A 199 -10.61 7.98 -17.94
C LEU A 199 -10.02 7.14 -19.07
N GLU A 200 -10.82 6.31 -19.74
CA GLU A 200 -10.38 5.47 -20.85
C GLU A 200 -9.83 6.31 -22.02
N ARG A 201 -10.38 7.50 -22.25
CA ARG A 201 -9.88 8.43 -23.28
C ARG A 201 -8.58 9.12 -22.88
N THR A 202 -8.32 9.30 -21.58
CA THR A 202 -7.13 10.00 -21.07
C THR A 202 -5.97 9.06 -20.78
N VAL A 203 -6.23 7.76 -20.57
CA VAL A 203 -5.19 6.74 -20.39
C VAL A 203 -4.65 6.33 -21.77
N PRO A 204 -3.35 6.49 -22.07
CA PRO A 204 -2.78 6.13 -23.36
C PRO A 204 -3.00 4.68 -23.80
N LEU A 205 -3.05 3.72 -22.87
CA LEU A 205 -3.42 2.33 -23.18
C LEU A 205 -4.91 2.12 -23.43
N GLY A 206 -5.75 3.15 -23.31
CA GLY A 206 -7.17 3.13 -23.66
C GLY A 206 -8.06 2.27 -22.74
N ARG A 207 -7.59 1.91 -21.56
CA ARG A 207 -8.33 1.09 -20.61
C ARG A 207 -7.84 1.26 -19.18
N SER A 208 -8.65 0.82 -18.24
CA SER A 208 -8.23 0.61 -16.85
C SER A 208 -7.23 -0.55 -16.74
N GLY A 209 -6.36 -0.51 -15.72
CA GLY A 209 -5.52 -1.66 -15.36
C GLY A 209 -6.33 -2.70 -14.60
N GLN A 210 -5.95 -3.97 -14.72
CA GLN A 210 -6.54 -5.07 -13.96
C GLN A 210 -5.79 -5.28 -12.63
N VAL A 211 -6.44 -5.92 -11.66
CA VAL A 211 -5.83 -6.18 -10.35
C VAL A 211 -4.57 -7.03 -10.44
N GLU A 212 -4.53 -7.96 -11.40
CA GLU A 212 -3.36 -8.81 -11.66
C GLU A 212 -2.16 -7.99 -12.19
N GLU A 213 -2.43 -6.97 -13.02
CA GLU A 213 -1.38 -6.06 -13.52
C GLU A 213 -0.83 -5.19 -12.39
N ALA A 214 -1.71 -4.72 -11.49
CA ALA A 214 -1.30 -3.99 -10.29
C ALA A 214 -0.47 -4.87 -9.35
N ALA A 215 -0.91 -6.09 -9.09
CA ALA A 215 -0.17 -7.07 -8.29
C ALA A 215 1.19 -7.40 -8.92
N GLY A 216 1.24 -7.53 -10.25
CA GLY A 216 2.46 -7.72 -11.03
C GLY A 216 3.49 -6.59 -10.81
N ALA A 217 3.03 -5.34 -10.76
CA ALA A 217 3.91 -4.19 -10.49
C ALA A 217 4.51 -4.23 -9.07
N ILE A 218 3.73 -4.65 -8.05
CA ILE A 218 4.24 -4.87 -6.69
C ILE A 218 5.24 -6.03 -6.70
N LEU A 219 4.91 -7.13 -7.36
CA LEU A 219 5.77 -8.32 -7.44
C LEU A 219 7.13 -7.99 -8.08
N LEU A 220 7.17 -7.21 -9.16
CA LEU A 220 8.42 -6.73 -9.78
C LEU A 220 9.36 -6.06 -8.77
N MET A 221 8.82 -5.27 -7.83
CA MET A 221 9.61 -4.62 -6.79
C MET A 221 9.99 -5.56 -5.64
N ALA A 222 9.36 -6.72 -5.52
CA ALA A 222 9.64 -7.73 -4.49
C ALA A 222 10.61 -8.83 -4.98
N LEU A 223 10.77 -9.02 -6.29
CA LEU A 223 11.61 -10.07 -6.88
C LEU A 223 13.11 -9.76 -6.79
N PRO A 224 13.99 -10.78 -6.84
CA PRO A 224 15.45 -10.60 -6.84
C PRO A 224 15.99 -9.72 -7.97
N GLU A 225 15.31 -9.66 -9.11
CA GLU A 225 15.67 -8.86 -10.27
C GLU A 225 15.69 -7.36 -9.97
N SER A 226 14.97 -6.94 -8.91
CA SER A 226 14.97 -5.55 -8.43
C SER A 226 15.96 -5.29 -7.29
N ASN A 227 16.94 -6.16 -7.01
CA ASN A 227 17.86 -6.01 -5.90
C ASN A 227 18.77 -4.77 -5.98
N TYR A 228 18.91 -4.17 -7.17
CA TYR A 228 19.68 -2.91 -7.34
C TYR A 228 18.77 -1.70 -7.55
N ILE A 229 17.47 -1.82 -7.31
CA ILE A 229 16.48 -0.76 -7.42
C ILE A 229 16.04 -0.36 -6.00
N THR A 230 16.29 0.89 -5.62
CA THR A 230 15.85 1.42 -4.32
C THR A 230 15.62 2.93 -4.38
N GLY A 231 14.61 3.41 -3.69
CA GLY A 231 14.20 4.82 -3.68
C GLY A 231 13.33 5.22 -4.89
N GLU A 232 12.94 4.26 -5.71
CA GLU A 232 12.20 4.49 -6.95
C GLU A 232 10.69 4.43 -6.76
N VAL A 233 9.99 5.10 -7.66
CA VAL A 233 8.54 5.11 -7.76
C VAL A 233 8.15 4.54 -9.12
N LEU A 234 7.72 3.30 -9.15
CA LEU A 234 7.19 2.67 -10.36
C LEU A 234 5.76 3.15 -10.59
N THR A 235 5.51 3.85 -11.68
CA THR A 235 4.15 4.24 -12.06
C THR A 235 3.51 3.12 -12.88
N CYS A 236 2.37 2.62 -12.40
CA CYS A 236 1.55 1.60 -13.06
C CYS A 236 0.18 2.22 -13.36
N SER A 237 0.06 2.93 -14.50
CA SER A 237 -1.08 3.80 -14.81
C SER A 237 -1.57 3.70 -16.26
N GLY A 238 -0.99 2.83 -17.08
CA GLY A 238 -1.31 2.80 -18.51
C GLY A 238 -0.82 4.03 -19.28
N GLY A 239 0.08 4.85 -18.68
CA GLY A 239 0.65 6.07 -19.27
C GLY A 239 -0.03 7.37 -18.82
N ALA A 240 -1.02 7.31 -17.89
CA ALA A 240 -1.68 8.50 -17.35
C ALA A 240 -0.78 9.29 -16.40
#